data_e6e4ce5dd35efa7881f419982c37d0d2
#
_entry.id   e6e4ce5dd35efa7881f419982c37d0d2
#
_cell.length_a   1.000
_cell.length_b   1.000
_cell.length_c   1.000
_cell.angle_alpha   90.00
_cell.angle_beta   90.00
_cell.angle_gamma   90.00
#
_symmetry.space_group_name_H-M   'P 1'
#
loop_
_entity.id
_entity.type
_entity.pdbx_description
1 polymer ?
#
loop_
_entity_poly.entity_id
_entity_poly.type
_entity_poly.pdbx_seq_one_letter_code
_entity_poly.pdbx_strand_id
1 'polypeptide(L)'
;MGTTWSVKLMVSPRTDLHPLHAAVQSQLDRVVAQMSTWEADSDISRFNRLSAGSWKILPPEFFSVLSCAIEIAKASDGAYDPTVGPLVDAWGFGASAGARQVPDTQALSDA
;
A
#
# COMPACT_ATOMS: atom_id res chain seq x y z
N MET A 1 -3.35 0.34 8.43
CA MET A 1 -1.90 0.13 8.36
C MET A 1 -1.37 -0.84 9.43
N GLY A 2 -2.17 -1.51 10.20
CA GLY A 2 -1.76 -2.55 11.16
C GLY A 2 -0.78 -2.10 12.27
N THR A 3 -0.65 -0.79 12.50
CA THR A 3 0.24 -0.20 13.50
C THR A 3 -0.40 1.00 14.19
N THR A 4 0.16 1.42 15.30
CA THR A 4 -0.24 2.65 16.01
C THR A 4 0.60 3.83 15.56
N TRP A 5 0.04 5.02 15.68
CA TRP A 5 0.76 6.26 15.41
C TRP A 5 0.75 7.18 16.63
N SER A 6 1.72 8.05 16.73
CA SER A 6 1.77 9.09 17.75
C SER A 6 2.40 10.36 17.20
N VAL A 7 1.92 11.50 17.67
CA VAL A 7 2.48 12.82 17.35
C VAL A 7 2.74 13.56 18.66
N LYS A 8 3.91 14.16 18.78
CA LYS A 8 4.29 15.03 19.91
C LYS A 8 4.31 16.47 19.44
N LEU A 9 3.60 17.33 20.16
CA LEU A 9 3.41 18.73 19.80
C LEU A 9 3.71 19.64 20.97
N MET A 10 4.27 20.80 20.65
CA MET A 10 4.41 21.92 21.61
C MET A 10 3.25 22.89 21.34
N VAL A 11 2.29 22.92 22.25
CA VAL A 11 1.09 23.76 22.12
C VAL A 11 0.79 24.47 23.44
N SER A 12 -0.05 25.49 23.39
CA SER A 12 -0.57 26.15 24.61
C SER A 12 -1.34 25.13 25.46
N PRO A 13 -1.26 25.23 26.82
CA PRO A 13 -1.96 24.32 27.74
C PRO A 13 -3.48 24.25 27.56
N ARG A 14 -4.08 25.24 26.88
CA ARG A 14 -5.53 25.31 26.63
C ARG A 14 -5.92 24.93 25.22
N THR A 15 -4.97 24.41 24.41
CA THR A 15 -5.24 24.02 23.01
C THR A 15 -6.07 22.74 22.99
N ASP A 16 -7.22 22.79 22.31
CA ASP A 16 -8.00 21.58 22.01
C ASP A 16 -7.26 20.75 20.95
N LEU A 17 -6.91 19.53 21.27
CA LEU A 17 -6.19 18.61 20.40
C LEU A 17 -7.12 17.73 19.55
N HIS A 18 -8.44 17.71 19.83
CA HIS A 18 -9.38 16.87 19.09
C HIS A 18 -9.43 17.17 17.58
N PRO A 19 -9.50 18.43 17.14
CA PRO A 19 -9.50 18.75 15.70
C PRO A 19 -8.22 18.30 15.01
N LEU A 20 -7.08 18.42 15.70
CA LEU A 20 -5.79 18.03 15.17
C LEU A 20 -5.66 16.50 15.03
N HIS A 21 -6.08 15.76 16.07
CA HIS A 21 -6.15 14.31 16.01
C HIS A 21 -7.05 13.86 14.86
N ALA A 22 -8.26 14.42 14.73
CA ALA A 22 -9.19 14.10 13.67
C ALA A 22 -8.61 14.39 12.27
N ALA A 23 -7.88 15.50 12.12
CA ALA A 23 -7.23 15.86 10.86
C ALA A 23 -6.14 14.85 10.47
N VAL A 24 -5.27 14.45 11.43
CA VAL A 24 -4.24 13.42 11.18
C VAL A 24 -4.90 12.09 10.85
N GLN A 25 -5.89 11.65 11.62
CA GLN A 25 -6.59 10.39 11.37
C GLN A 25 -7.22 10.38 9.97
N SER A 26 -7.88 11.47 9.57
CA SER A 26 -8.48 11.58 8.23
C SER A 26 -7.44 11.44 7.10
N GLN A 27 -6.22 11.98 7.27
CA GLN A 27 -5.15 11.78 6.28
C GLN A 27 -4.68 10.32 6.23
N LEU A 28 -4.54 9.67 7.38
CA LEU A 28 -4.16 8.25 7.45
C LEU A 28 -5.24 7.35 6.83
N ASP A 29 -6.51 7.62 7.11
CA ASP A 29 -7.64 6.89 6.53
C ASP A 29 -7.65 7.03 5.00
N ARG A 30 -7.34 8.23 4.47
CA ARG A 30 -7.22 8.46 3.03
C ARG A 30 -6.08 7.66 2.40
N VAL A 31 -4.92 7.59 3.06
CA VAL A 31 -3.80 6.75 2.60
C VAL A 31 -4.18 5.28 2.61
N VAL A 32 -4.84 4.81 3.66
CA VAL A 32 -5.32 3.41 3.77
C VAL A 32 -6.32 3.10 2.65
N ALA A 33 -7.31 3.96 2.43
CA ALA A 33 -8.32 3.77 1.39
C ALA A 33 -7.73 3.70 -0.03
N GLN A 34 -6.62 4.39 -0.28
CA GLN A 34 -5.97 4.38 -1.58
C GLN A 34 -4.93 3.26 -1.73
N MET A 35 -4.11 3.00 -0.71
CA MET A 35 -2.84 2.28 -0.87
C MET A 35 -2.67 1.08 0.09
N SER A 36 -3.67 0.68 0.84
CA SER A 36 -3.58 -0.51 1.68
C SER A 36 -3.94 -1.77 0.89
N THR A 37 -3.00 -2.70 0.76
CA THR A 37 -3.27 -4.03 0.18
C THR A 37 -4.09 -4.93 1.11
N TRP A 38 -4.22 -4.57 2.40
CA TRP A 38 -5.03 -5.29 3.39
C TRP A 38 -6.52 -4.94 3.33
N GLU A 39 -6.86 -3.82 2.66
CA GLU A 39 -8.23 -3.38 2.45
C GLU A 39 -8.69 -3.82 1.05
N ALA A 40 -9.63 -4.76 0.99
CA ALA A 40 -10.12 -5.31 -0.29
C ALA A 40 -10.69 -4.23 -1.22
N ASP A 41 -11.28 -3.18 -0.64
CA ASP A 41 -11.90 -2.08 -1.39
C ASP A 41 -11.00 -0.86 -1.58
N SER A 42 -9.72 -0.95 -1.23
CA SER A 42 -8.75 0.11 -1.52
C SER A 42 -8.51 0.27 -3.03
N ASP A 43 -8.03 1.45 -3.43
CA ASP A 43 -7.74 1.70 -4.85
C ASP A 43 -6.65 0.78 -5.39
N ILE A 44 -5.59 0.51 -4.61
CA ILE A 44 -4.53 -0.42 -5.02
C ILE A 44 -5.06 -1.86 -5.15
N SER A 45 -5.90 -2.33 -4.22
CA SER A 45 -6.47 -3.66 -4.29
C SER A 45 -7.41 -3.81 -5.50
N ARG A 46 -8.19 -2.77 -5.82
CA ARG A 46 -8.99 -2.73 -7.05
C ARG A 46 -8.14 -2.66 -8.30
N PHE A 47 -7.02 -1.91 -8.27
CA PHE A 47 -6.07 -1.82 -9.37
C PHE A 47 -5.41 -3.18 -9.64
N ASN A 48 -4.95 -3.88 -8.61
CA ASN A 48 -4.29 -5.18 -8.73
C ASN A 48 -5.21 -6.30 -9.27
N ARG A 49 -6.54 -6.13 -9.17
CA ARG A 49 -7.52 -7.07 -9.74
C ARG A 49 -7.93 -6.77 -11.18
N LEU A 50 -7.41 -5.73 -11.78
CA LEU A 50 -7.71 -5.42 -13.18
C LEU A 50 -7.06 -6.44 -14.12
N SER A 51 -7.77 -6.76 -15.19
CA SER A 51 -7.20 -7.54 -16.29
C SER A 51 -6.09 -6.76 -17.00
N ALA A 52 -5.08 -7.44 -17.49
CA ALA A 52 -4.02 -6.83 -18.29
C ALA A 52 -4.62 -6.04 -19.47
N GLY A 53 -4.05 -4.88 -19.75
CA GLY A 53 -4.55 -3.96 -20.80
C GLY A 53 -5.73 -3.08 -20.37
N SER A 54 -6.25 -3.23 -19.15
CA SER A 54 -7.30 -2.34 -18.62
C SER A 54 -6.71 -0.99 -18.19
N TRP A 55 -7.56 0.05 -18.23
CA TRP A 55 -7.20 1.40 -17.78
C TRP A 55 -8.04 1.80 -16.57
N LYS A 56 -7.42 2.44 -15.60
CA LYS A 56 -8.07 3.00 -14.41
C LYS A 56 -7.50 4.37 -14.09
N ILE A 57 -8.37 5.32 -13.81
CA ILE A 57 -7.97 6.61 -13.25
C ILE A 57 -7.62 6.39 -11.78
N LEU A 58 -6.42 6.79 -11.39
CA LEU A 58 -5.94 6.70 -10.02
C LEU A 58 -6.12 8.03 -9.29
N PRO A 59 -6.40 8.02 -7.97
CA PRO A 59 -6.31 9.22 -7.16
C PRO A 59 -4.92 9.86 -7.25
N PRO A 60 -4.81 11.20 -7.15
CA PRO A 60 -3.54 11.91 -7.36
C PRO A 60 -2.41 11.43 -6.44
N GLU A 61 -2.71 11.17 -5.17
CA GLU A 61 -1.71 10.71 -4.20
C GLU A 61 -1.22 9.29 -4.54
N PHE A 62 -2.12 8.38 -4.91
CA PHE A 62 -1.74 7.03 -5.35
C PHE A 62 -0.91 7.09 -6.64
N PHE A 63 -1.32 7.91 -7.61
CA PHE A 63 -0.56 8.09 -8.85
C PHE A 63 0.86 8.60 -8.57
N SER A 64 1.01 9.57 -7.67
CA SER A 64 2.32 10.11 -7.28
C SER A 64 3.23 9.05 -6.66
N VAL A 65 2.69 8.23 -5.75
CA VAL A 65 3.45 7.14 -5.11
C VAL A 65 3.83 6.07 -6.12
N LEU A 66 2.92 5.66 -7.00
CA LEU A 66 3.19 4.66 -8.04
C LEU A 66 4.23 5.15 -9.04
N SER A 67 4.16 6.42 -9.45
CA SER A 67 5.16 7.03 -10.34
C SER A 67 6.54 7.02 -9.71
N CYS A 68 6.65 7.43 -8.45
CA CYS A 68 7.91 7.38 -7.70
C CYS A 68 8.44 5.93 -7.58
N ALA A 69 7.59 4.96 -7.30
CA ALA A 69 7.95 3.55 -7.23
C ALA A 69 8.54 3.05 -8.55
N ILE A 70 7.92 3.40 -9.68
CA ILE A 70 8.43 3.03 -11.02
C ILE A 70 9.77 3.70 -11.33
N GLU A 71 9.95 4.96 -10.96
CA GLU A 71 11.22 5.67 -11.11
C GLU A 71 12.34 5.01 -10.31
N ILE A 72 12.08 4.64 -9.05
CA ILE A 72 13.04 3.91 -8.20
C ILE A 72 13.36 2.54 -8.78
N ALA A 73 12.38 1.80 -9.29
CA ALA A 73 12.60 0.52 -9.95
C ALA A 73 13.58 0.65 -11.13
N LYS A 74 13.38 1.65 -11.96
CA LYS A 74 14.27 1.95 -13.09
C LYS A 74 15.67 2.38 -12.63
N ALA A 75 15.76 3.25 -11.63
CA ALA A 75 17.03 3.78 -11.13
C ALA A 75 17.86 2.72 -10.40
N SER A 76 17.22 1.72 -9.80
CA SER A 76 17.87 0.62 -9.06
C SER A 76 18.18 -0.60 -9.94
N ASP A 77 17.91 -0.53 -11.26
CA ASP A 77 18.06 -1.65 -12.20
C ASP A 77 17.34 -2.92 -11.71
N GLY A 78 16.11 -2.74 -11.18
CA GLY A 78 15.27 -3.82 -10.70
C GLY A 78 15.60 -4.34 -9.29
N ALA A 79 16.56 -3.74 -8.56
CA ALA A 79 16.80 -4.09 -7.15
C ALA A 79 15.61 -3.76 -6.24
N TYR A 80 14.80 -2.77 -6.62
CA TYR A 80 13.47 -2.52 -6.10
C TYR A 80 12.44 -2.80 -7.20
N ASP A 81 11.47 -3.65 -6.91
CA ASP A 81 10.40 -4.00 -7.84
C ASP A 81 9.02 -3.84 -7.16
N PRO A 82 8.20 -2.86 -7.59
CA PRO A 82 6.87 -2.65 -7.03
C PRO A 82 5.85 -3.72 -7.45
N THR A 83 6.22 -4.65 -8.35
CA THR A 83 5.32 -5.70 -8.86
C THR A 83 5.45 -7.03 -8.13
N VAL A 84 6.29 -7.13 -7.09
CA VAL A 84 6.52 -8.38 -6.33
C VAL A 84 5.32 -8.90 -5.53
N GLY A 85 4.17 -8.21 -5.58
CA GLY A 85 2.96 -8.59 -4.82
C GLY A 85 2.60 -10.07 -4.97
N PRO A 86 2.48 -10.64 -6.17
CA PRO A 86 2.16 -12.06 -6.35
C PRO A 86 3.18 -12.99 -5.71
N LEU A 87 4.47 -12.68 -5.78
CA LEU A 87 5.53 -13.45 -5.12
C LEU A 87 5.37 -13.39 -3.59
N VAL A 88 5.10 -12.21 -3.04
CA VAL A 88 4.86 -12.03 -1.60
C VAL A 88 3.66 -12.85 -1.13
N ASP A 89 2.59 -12.90 -1.91
CA ASP A 89 1.40 -13.72 -1.65
C ASP A 89 1.72 -15.21 -1.75
N ALA A 90 2.48 -15.66 -2.76
CA ALA A 90 2.88 -17.05 -2.93
C ALA A 90 3.69 -17.57 -1.73
N TRP A 91 4.54 -16.74 -1.12
CA TRP A 91 5.29 -17.06 0.10
C TRP A 91 4.47 -16.93 1.39
N GLY A 92 3.21 -16.53 1.33
CA GLY A 92 2.33 -16.41 2.47
C GLY A 92 2.56 -15.16 3.35
N PHE A 93 3.11 -14.09 2.78
CA PHE A 93 3.34 -12.82 3.48
C PHE A 93 2.39 -11.70 3.06
N GLY A 94 1.65 -11.88 1.97
CA GLY A 94 0.71 -10.89 1.45
C GLY A 94 -0.63 -10.88 2.16
N ALA A 95 -1.46 -9.90 1.83
CA ALA A 95 -2.79 -9.72 2.41
C ALA A 95 -3.77 -10.85 2.01
N SER A 96 -3.57 -11.47 0.86
CA SER A 96 -4.37 -12.58 0.34
C SER A 96 -3.81 -13.96 0.73
N ALA A 97 -2.70 -13.98 1.47
CA ALA A 97 -1.96 -15.20 1.74
C ALA A 97 -2.67 -16.12 2.72
N GLY A 98 -2.62 -17.41 2.43
CA GLY A 98 -2.96 -18.49 3.33
C GLY A 98 -1.88 -18.77 4.38
N ALA A 99 -1.72 -20.03 4.77
CA ALA A 99 -0.63 -20.41 5.65
C ALA A 99 0.74 -20.21 4.97
N ARG A 100 1.72 -19.73 5.72
CA ARG A 100 3.11 -19.61 5.25
C ARG A 100 3.65 -20.97 4.86
N GLN A 101 4.01 -21.13 3.61
CA GLN A 101 4.61 -22.34 3.07
C GLN A 101 5.58 -21.96 1.95
N VAL A 102 6.57 -22.84 1.73
CA VAL A 102 7.46 -22.67 0.59
C VAL A 102 6.66 -22.97 -0.68
N PRO A 103 6.54 -21.99 -1.62
CA PRO A 103 5.82 -22.23 -2.86
C PRO A 103 6.58 -23.25 -3.73
N ASP A 104 5.86 -24.02 -4.52
CA ASP A 104 6.48 -24.88 -5.53
C ASP A 104 6.95 -24.05 -6.74
N THR A 105 7.71 -24.71 -7.62
CA THR A 105 8.31 -24.04 -8.77
C THR A 105 7.25 -23.48 -9.73
N GLN A 106 6.08 -24.12 -9.83
CA GLN A 106 5.00 -23.66 -10.69
C GLN A 106 4.38 -22.38 -10.14
N ALA A 107 4.09 -22.34 -8.85
CA ALA A 107 3.55 -21.13 -8.19
C ALA A 107 4.49 -19.92 -8.30
N LEU A 108 5.81 -20.16 -8.28
CA LEU A 108 6.82 -19.10 -8.50
C LEU A 108 6.88 -18.62 -9.96
N SER A 109 6.61 -19.52 -10.91
CA SER A 109 6.61 -19.19 -12.34
C SER A 109 5.35 -18.40 -12.75
N ASP A 110 4.25 -18.61 -12.05
CA ASP A 110 2.95 -17.99 -12.33
C ASP A 110 2.77 -16.62 -11.63
N ALA A 111 3.66 -16.29 -10.68
CA ALA A 111 3.64 -15.04 -9.91
C ALA A 111 4.40 -13.91 -10.60
#